data_9af2a94f0233637df8a6205975897a8b
#
_entry.id   9af2a94f0233637df8a6205975897a8b
#
_cell.length_a   1.000
_cell.length_b   1.000
_cell.length_c   1.000
_cell.angle_alpha   90.00
_cell.angle_beta   90.00
_cell.angle_gamma   90.00
#
_symmetry.space_group_name_H-M   'P 1'
#
loop_
_entity.id
_entity.type
_entity.pdbx_description
1 polymer ?
#
loop_
_entity_poly.entity_id
_entity_poly.type
_entity_poly.pdbx_seq_one_letter_code
_entity_poly.pdbx_strand_id
1 'polypeptide(L)'
;MKTIIKTITFAVASVAVMGLAASCTDGFEDANRPGGALNNEEINRDNYSTGSFMVQMETEAFPEQENTYQMNQDLIGNYLGRFMTYANNGFAGSNFAKMNAPVGWVRYPFADSMKKTVSAFNEIARLSSTESLPYAWALILRAQSFLRLTDMY
;
A
#
# COMPACT_ATOMS: atom_id res chain seq x y z
N MET A 1 -67.12 -17.00 12.06
CA MET A 1 -66.37 -16.44 13.19
C MET A 1 -65.08 -17.18 13.52
N LYS A 2 -65.08 -18.51 13.70
CA LYS A 2 -63.87 -19.30 14.01
C LYS A 2 -62.74 -19.19 12.93
N THR A 3 -63.09 -19.04 11.65
CA THR A 3 -62.12 -18.95 10.56
C THR A 3 -61.39 -17.59 10.54
N ILE A 4 -62.12 -16.51 10.78
CA ILE A 4 -61.57 -15.14 10.86
C ILE A 4 -60.58 -14.99 12.02
N ILE A 5 -60.94 -15.58 13.18
CA ILE A 5 -60.06 -15.57 14.37
C ILE A 5 -58.76 -16.32 14.06
N LYS A 6 -58.80 -17.48 13.41
CA LYS A 6 -57.61 -18.24 13.02
C LYS A 6 -56.70 -17.48 12.04
N THR A 7 -57.27 -16.75 11.08
CA THR A 7 -56.53 -15.97 10.10
C THR A 7 -55.83 -14.75 10.77
N ILE A 8 -56.53 -14.09 11.69
CA ILE A 8 -55.96 -12.97 12.47
C ILE A 8 -54.84 -13.46 13.39
N THR A 9 -55.00 -14.59 14.06
CA THR A 9 -53.95 -15.16 14.92
C THR A 9 -52.72 -15.55 14.13
N PHE A 10 -52.91 -16.13 12.94
CA PHE A 10 -51.78 -16.49 12.07
C PHE A 10 -51.04 -15.26 11.51
N ALA A 11 -51.74 -14.21 11.13
CA ALA A 11 -51.14 -12.94 10.67
C ALA A 11 -50.36 -12.23 11.79
N VAL A 12 -50.87 -12.21 13.02
CA VAL A 12 -50.15 -11.62 14.16
C VAL A 12 -48.94 -12.44 14.54
N ALA A 13 -49.00 -13.76 14.48
CA ALA A 13 -47.85 -14.64 14.74
C ALA A 13 -46.73 -14.47 13.71
N SER A 14 -47.06 -14.32 12.41
CA SER A 14 -46.06 -14.11 11.36
C SER A 14 -45.37 -12.75 11.48
N VAL A 15 -46.07 -11.68 11.85
CA VAL A 15 -45.48 -10.36 12.10
C VAL A 15 -44.53 -10.37 13.29
N ALA A 16 -44.94 -11.07 14.37
CA ALA A 16 -44.09 -11.20 15.56
C ALA A 16 -42.77 -11.97 15.28
N VAL A 17 -42.81 -13.04 14.45
CA VAL A 17 -41.61 -13.80 14.06
C VAL A 17 -40.69 -12.99 13.17
N MET A 18 -41.20 -12.17 12.23
CA MET A 18 -40.38 -11.27 11.43
C MET A 18 -39.73 -10.16 12.26
N GLY A 19 -40.39 -9.64 13.27
CA GLY A 19 -39.85 -8.64 14.19
C GLY A 19 -38.69 -9.17 15.05
N LEU A 20 -38.73 -10.44 15.44
CA LEU A 20 -37.65 -11.08 16.21
C LEU A 20 -36.44 -11.38 15.40
N ALA A 21 -36.57 -11.64 14.09
CA ALA A 21 -35.45 -11.89 13.20
C ALA A 21 -34.63 -10.62 12.89
N ALA A 22 -35.25 -9.44 12.88
CA ALA A 22 -34.60 -8.17 12.66
C ALA A 22 -33.77 -7.68 13.88
N SER A 23 -34.13 -8.13 15.08
CA SER A 23 -33.48 -7.70 16.34
C SER A 23 -32.10 -8.33 16.58
N CYS A 24 -31.78 -9.44 15.89
CA CYS A 24 -30.53 -10.14 16.14
C CYS A 24 -29.31 -9.55 15.40
N THR A 25 -29.52 -8.61 14.46
CA THR A 25 -28.43 -7.98 13.68
C THR A 25 -28.16 -6.53 14.12
N ASP A 26 -28.99 -6.00 15.01
CA ASP A 26 -28.82 -4.65 15.54
C ASP A 26 -27.57 -4.60 16.43
N GLY A 27 -26.64 -3.71 16.08
CA GLY A 27 -25.34 -3.59 16.76
C GLY A 27 -24.27 -4.61 16.32
N PHE A 28 -24.54 -5.51 15.37
CA PHE A 28 -23.56 -6.48 14.90
C PHE A 28 -22.31 -5.80 14.27
N GLU A 29 -22.51 -4.72 13.53
CA GLU A 29 -21.43 -3.93 12.96
C GLU A 29 -20.58 -3.25 14.04
N ASP A 30 -21.22 -2.70 15.06
CA ASP A 30 -20.51 -2.06 16.17
C ASP A 30 -19.77 -3.07 17.04
N ALA A 31 -20.36 -4.25 17.29
CA ALA A 31 -19.73 -5.33 18.04
C ALA A 31 -18.52 -5.93 17.31
N ASN A 32 -18.54 -5.95 15.98
CA ASN A 32 -17.44 -6.46 15.15
C ASN A 32 -16.44 -5.39 14.74
N ARG A 33 -16.63 -4.14 15.13
CA ARG A 33 -15.64 -3.09 14.87
C ARG A 33 -14.45 -3.27 15.82
N PRO A 34 -13.25 -3.57 15.31
CA PRO A 34 -12.08 -3.68 16.16
C PRO A 34 -11.84 -2.35 16.88
N GLY A 35 -11.63 -2.40 18.19
CA GLY A 35 -11.26 -1.22 18.96
C GLY A 35 -9.97 -0.62 18.43
N GLY A 36 -10.00 0.63 17.96
CA GLY A 36 -8.86 1.30 17.36
C GLY A 36 -8.73 1.12 15.84
N ALA A 37 -9.63 0.41 15.16
CA ALA A 37 -9.68 0.41 13.70
C ALA A 37 -10.35 1.70 13.19
N LEU A 38 -9.71 2.33 12.21
CA LEU A 38 -10.28 3.48 11.52
C LEU A 38 -11.44 3.03 10.64
N ASN A 39 -12.56 3.75 10.69
CA ASN A 39 -13.65 3.57 9.74
C ASN A 39 -13.39 4.34 8.44
N ASN A 40 -14.20 4.10 7.40
CA ASN A 40 -14.05 4.76 6.11
C ASN A 40 -14.18 6.30 6.19
N GLU A 41 -14.96 6.82 7.10
CA GLU A 41 -15.14 8.26 7.31
C GLU A 41 -13.88 8.87 7.93
N GLU A 42 -13.31 8.22 8.93
CA GLU A 42 -12.05 8.63 9.57
C GLU A 42 -10.86 8.53 8.62
N ILE A 43 -10.80 7.47 7.81
CA ILE A 43 -9.75 7.28 6.79
C ILE A 43 -9.82 8.37 5.71
N ASN A 44 -11.02 8.80 5.33
CA ASN A 44 -11.19 9.82 4.30
C ASN A 44 -11.10 11.26 4.85
N ARG A 45 -11.25 11.42 6.17
CA ARG A 45 -11.06 12.71 6.82
C ARG A 45 -9.61 13.15 6.68
N ASP A 46 -9.40 14.43 6.44
CA ASP A 46 -8.07 15.06 6.38
C ASP A 46 -7.13 14.48 5.30
N ASN A 47 -7.68 13.82 4.28
CA ASN A 47 -6.91 13.14 3.23
C ASN A 47 -5.93 12.09 3.76
N TYR A 48 -6.22 11.45 4.89
CA TYR A 48 -5.35 10.47 5.53
C TYR A 48 -4.90 9.35 4.56
N SER A 49 -5.83 8.81 3.76
CA SER A 49 -5.51 7.78 2.76
C SER A 49 -4.47 8.25 1.74
N THR A 50 -4.67 9.43 1.17
CA THR A 50 -3.72 10.01 0.20
C THR A 50 -2.37 10.30 0.86
N GLY A 51 -2.38 10.83 2.10
CA GLY A 51 -1.18 11.10 2.88
C GLY A 51 -0.36 9.85 3.17
N SER A 52 -0.99 8.73 3.51
CA SER A 52 -0.28 7.48 3.80
C SER A 52 0.46 6.92 2.57
N PHE A 53 -0.16 6.99 1.38
CA PHE A 53 0.51 6.60 0.14
C PHE A 53 1.60 7.60 -0.27
N MET A 54 1.46 8.88 0.08
CA MET A 54 2.51 9.88 -0.14
C MET A 54 3.76 9.55 0.69
N VAL A 55 3.61 9.25 1.97
CA VAL A 55 4.71 8.82 2.84
C VAL A 55 5.40 7.56 2.28
N GLN A 56 4.63 6.59 1.77
CA GLN A 56 5.21 5.42 1.10
C GLN A 56 6.05 5.81 -0.12
N MET A 57 5.59 6.75 -0.95
CA MET A 57 6.37 7.22 -2.11
C MET A 57 7.64 7.96 -1.69
N GLU A 58 7.57 8.80 -0.67
CA GLU A 58 8.74 9.51 -0.12
C GLU A 58 9.80 8.53 0.38
N THR A 59 9.39 7.52 1.13
CA THR A 59 10.28 6.47 1.64
C THR A 59 10.97 5.69 0.52
N GLU A 60 10.28 5.40 -0.58
CA GLU A 60 10.87 4.69 -1.72
C GLU A 60 11.71 5.61 -2.63
N ALA A 61 11.36 6.89 -2.77
CA ALA A 61 12.14 7.86 -3.54
C ALA A 61 13.46 8.21 -2.85
N PHE A 62 13.44 8.26 -1.51
CA PHE A 62 14.61 8.55 -0.67
C PHE A 62 14.72 7.50 0.43
N PRO A 63 15.09 6.25 0.08
CA PRO A 63 15.11 5.17 1.03
C PRO A 63 16.10 5.43 2.17
N GLU A 64 15.67 5.13 3.37
CA GLU A 64 16.51 5.12 4.55
C GLU A 64 17.51 3.95 4.52
N GLN A 65 18.40 3.96 5.48
CA GLN A 65 19.47 2.97 5.61
C GLN A 65 18.89 1.61 6.02
N GLU A 66 18.50 0.82 5.06
CA GLU A 66 18.06 -0.57 5.19
C GLU A 66 18.18 -1.27 3.83
N ASN A 67 17.48 -2.37 3.63
CA ASN A 67 17.58 -3.19 2.42
C ASN A 67 17.45 -2.38 1.12
N THR A 68 16.51 -1.46 1.03
CA THR A 68 16.29 -0.67 -0.19
C THR A 68 17.46 0.28 -0.44
N TYR A 69 17.94 0.98 0.58
CA TYR A 69 19.13 1.83 0.48
C TYR A 69 20.35 1.00 0.14
N GLN A 70 20.59 -0.08 0.87
CA GLN A 70 21.74 -0.97 0.65
C GLN A 70 21.78 -1.49 -0.78
N MET A 71 20.65 -1.96 -1.31
CA MET A 71 20.61 -2.50 -2.67
C MET A 71 20.80 -1.42 -3.73
N ASN A 72 20.12 -0.29 -3.60
CA ASN A 72 20.11 0.74 -4.61
C ASN A 72 21.36 1.63 -4.55
N GLN A 73 21.85 1.95 -3.36
CA GLN A 73 22.96 2.88 -3.18
C GLN A 73 24.28 2.18 -2.93
N ASP A 74 24.34 1.29 -1.93
CA ASP A 74 25.63 0.72 -1.51
C ASP A 74 26.12 -0.34 -2.49
N LEU A 75 25.27 -1.31 -2.87
CA LEU A 75 25.70 -2.45 -3.67
C LEU A 75 25.67 -2.18 -5.18
N ILE A 76 24.81 -1.27 -5.65
CA ILE A 76 24.70 -0.93 -7.07
C ILE A 76 25.32 0.44 -7.35
N GLY A 77 24.72 1.51 -6.86
CA GLY A 77 25.07 2.89 -7.22
C GLY A 77 26.51 3.24 -6.95
N ASN A 78 27.03 2.93 -5.76
CA ASN A 78 28.40 3.25 -5.39
C ASN A 78 29.45 2.48 -6.23
N TYR A 79 29.15 1.25 -6.63
CA TYR A 79 30.09 0.45 -7.44
C TYR A 79 29.99 0.77 -8.93
N LEU A 80 28.80 0.95 -9.48
CA LEU A 80 28.65 1.37 -10.88
C LEU A 80 29.14 2.80 -11.09
N GLY A 81 28.88 3.69 -10.13
CA GLY A 81 29.42 5.05 -10.12
C GLY A 81 30.91 5.15 -9.81
N ARG A 82 31.58 4.04 -9.47
CA ARG A 82 33.03 3.95 -9.14
C ARG A 82 33.41 4.80 -7.92
N PHE A 83 32.49 5.10 -7.03
CA PHE A 83 32.79 5.76 -5.75
C PHE A 83 33.41 4.81 -4.74
N MET A 84 33.10 3.52 -4.85
CA MET A 84 33.61 2.47 -3.97
C MET A 84 34.12 1.27 -4.78
N THR A 85 35.00 0.49 -4.16
CA THR A 85 35.45 -0.81 -4.65
C THR A 85 35.66 -1.76 -3.48
N TYR A 86 35.63 -3.06 -3.74
CA TYR A 86 35.92 -4.06 -2.72
C TYR A 86 37.42 -4.15 -2.46
N ALA A 87 37.79 -4.12 -1.18
CA ALA A 87 39.18 -4.29 -0.75
C ALA A 87 39.70 -5.74 -0.99
N ASN A 88 38.77 -6.68 -1.16
CA ASN A 88 39.08 -8.10 -1.38
C ASN A 88 38.12 -8.68 -2.43
N ASN A 89 38.07 -10.00 -2.55
CA ASN A 89 37.12 -10.67 -3.45
C ASN A 89 35.69 -10.67 -2.89
N GLY A 90 35.14 -9.46 -2.63
CA GLY A 90 33.83 -9.27 -2.01
C GLY A 90 32.74 -10.18 -2.58
N PHE A 91 31.98 -10.81 -1.71
CA PHE A 91 30.93 -11.79 -2.05
C PHE A 91 31.43 -12.92 -2.97
N ALA A 92 32.65 -13.43 -2.73
CA ALA A 92 33.31 -14.45 -3.54
C ALA A 92 33.38 -14.10 -5.05
N GLY A 93 33.42 -12.80 -5.38
CA GLY A 93 33.47 -12.28 -6.74
C GLY A 93 32.09 -12.10 -7.40
N SER A 94 31.00 -12.41 -6.72
CA SER A 94 29.64 -12.15 -7.21
C SER A 94 29.19 -10.75 -6.79
N ASN A 95 29.54 -9.74 -7.57
CA ASN A 95 29.26 -8.34 -7.23
C ASN A 95 29.22 -7.44 -8.47
N PHE A 96 28.72 -6.21 -8.32
CA PHE A 96 28.59 -5.24 -9.39
C PHE A 96 29.94 -4.71 -9.91
N ALA A 97 30.95 -4.60 -9.06
CA ALA A 97 32.27 -4.15 -9.50
C ALA A 97 32.92 -5.11 -10.53
N LYS A 98 32.55 -6.39 -10.48
CA LYS A 98 33.01 -7.41 -11.45
C LYS A 98 32.00 -7.72 -12.54
N MET A 99 30.89 -6.97 -12.60
CA MET A 99 29.76 -7.21 -13.53
C MET A 99 29.20 -8.64 -13.43
N ASN A 100 29.26 -9.23 -12.25
CA ASN A 100 28.82 -10.58 -11.94
C ASN A 100 27.94 -10.59 -10.68
N ALA A 101 26.98 -9.65 -10.60
CA ALA A 101 26.10 -9.56 -9.47
C ALA A 101 25.05 -10.70 -9.45
N PRO A 102 24.65 -11.18 -8.26
CA PRO A 102 23.55 -12.14 -8.16
C PRO A 102 22.27 -11.59 -8.79
N VAL A 103 21.51 -12.45 -9.48
CA VAL A 103 20.26 -12.06 -10.16
C VAL A 103 19.28 -11.38 -9.21
N GLY A 104 19.22 -11.81 -7.93
CA GLY A 104 18.36 -11.17 -6.93
C GLY A 104 18.72 -9.69 -6.69
N TRP A 105 20.02 -9.35 -6.70
CA TRP A 105 20.48 -7.98 -6.54
C TRP A 105 20.11 -7.12 -7.76
N VAL A 106 20.31 -7.68 -8.96
CA VAL A 106 19.95 -6.98 -10.21
C VAL A 106 18.46 -6.72 -10.28
N ARG A 107 17.61 -7.66 -9.82
CA ARG A 107 16.15 -7.51 -9.85
C ARG A 107 15.60 -6.58 -8.80
N TYR A 108 16.27 -6.41 -7.67
CA TYR A 108 15.69 -5.78 -6.48
C TYR A 108 15.17 -4.36 -6.73
N PRO A 109 15.93 -3.42 -7.34
CA PRO A 109 15.44 -2.06 -7.56
C PRO A 109 14.13 -2.03 -8.34
N PHE A 110 14.00 -2.86 -9.35
CA PHE A 110 12.81 -2.93 -10.19
C PHE A 110 11.66 -3.69 -9.52
N ALA A 111 11.94 -4.88 -9.00
CA ALA A 111 10.90 -5.78 -8.52
C ALA A 111 10.30 -5.37 -7.18
N ASP A 112 11.02 -4.62 -6.37
CA ASP A 112 10.63 -4.26 -5.01
C ASP A 112 10.38 -2.76 -4.86
N SER A 113 11.41 -1.94 -4.98
CA SER A 113 11.30 -0.48 -4.81
C SER A 113 10.34 0.15 -5.83
N MET A 114 10.53 -0.14 -7.12
CA MET A 114 9.67 0.43 -8.17
C MET A 114 8.22 -0.05 -8.05
N LYS A 115 8.01 -1.31 -7.69
CA LYS A 115 6.66 -1.85 -7.48
C LYS A 115 5.90 -1.06 -6.40
N LYS A 116 6.55 -0.76 -5.28
CA LYS A 116 5.95 0.01 -4.18
C LYS A 116 5.63 1.45 -4.59
N THR A 117 6.57 2.10 -5.30
CA THR A 117 6.36 3.46 -5.84
C THR A 117 5.16 3.51 -6.80
N VAL A 118 5.09 2.59 -7.75
CA VAL A 118 4.00 2.56 -8.75
C VAL A 118 2.67 2.23 -8.08
N SER A 119 2.65 1.31 -7.13
CA SER A 119 1.45 0.96 -6.37
C SER A 119 0.90 2.17 -5.61
N ALA A 120 1.75 2.87 -4.85
CA ALA A 120 1.36 4.06 -4.10
C ALA A 120 0.91 5.21 -5.03
N PHE A 121 1.61 5.43 -6.14
CA PHE A 121 1.22 6.41 -7.14
C PHE A 121 -0.18 6.14 -7.71
N ASN A 122 -0.47 4.90 -8.05
CA ASN A 122 -1.78 4.52 -8.60
C ASN A 122 -2.92 4.77 -7.60
N GLU A 123 -2.68 4.53 -6.31
CA GLU A 123 -3.67 4.84 -5.28
C GLU A 123 -3.86 6.36 -5.10
N ILE A 124 -2.79 7.15 -5.11
CA ILE A 124 -2.91 8.61 -5.07
C ILE A 124 -3.68 9.12 -6.29
N ALA A 125 -3.37 8.61 -7.48
CA ALA A 125 -4.06 8.97 -8.72
C ALA A 125 -5.56 8.61 -8.69
N ARG A 126 -5.92 7.52 -8.00
CA ARG A 126 -7.31 7.11 -7.82
C ARG A 126 -8.06 7.99 -6.81
N LEU A 127 -7.38 8.44 -5.77
CA LEU A 127 -7.95 9.21 -4.65
C LEU A 127 -7.94 10.72 -4.87
N SER A 128 -7.17 11.22 -5.82
CA SER A 128 -6.91 12.64 -6.03
C SER A 128 -7.27 13.08 -7.44
N SER A 129 -7.68 14.35 -7.59
CA SER A 129 -7.81 14.97 -8.91
C SER A 129 -6.43 15.17 -9.54
N THR A 130 -6.35 15.07 -10.88
CA THR A 130 -5.12 15.33 -11.64
C THR A 130 -4.62 16.78 -11.53
N GLU A 131 -5.48 17.69 -11.11
CA GLU A 131 -5.13 19.10 -10.87
C GLU A 131 -4.77 19.39 -9.41
N SER A 132 -4.80 18.38 -8.56
CA SER A 132 -4.54 18.53 -7.12
C SER A 132 -3.05 18.55 -6.80
N LEU A 133 -2.70 19.22 -5.70
CA LEU A 133 -1.33 19.28 -5.21
C LEU A 133 -0.75 17.89 -4.84
N PRO A 134 -1.49 16.99 -4.18
CA PRO A 134 -0.99 15.64 -3.92
C PRO A 134 -0.64 14.87 -5.19
N TYR A 135 -1.44 14.97 -6.23
CA TYR A 135 -1.14 14.34 -7.52
C TYR A 135 0.14 14.90 -8.15
N ALA A 136 0.32 16.23 -8.13
CA ALA A 136 1.53 16.86 -8.65
C ALA A 136 2.79 16.43 -7.90
N TRP A 137 2.73 16.34 -6.57
CA TRP A 137 3.84 15.83 -5.76
C TRP A 137 4.13 14.35 -6.03
N ALA A 138 3.10 13.54 -6.17
CA ALA A 138 3.26 12.13 -6.52
C ALA A 138 3.95 11.94 -7.88
N LEU A 139 3.66 12.81 -8.86
CA LEU A 139 4.36 12.82 -10.15
C LEU A 139 5.85 13.12 -10.00
N ILE A 140 6.22 14.09 -9.16
CA ILE A 140 7.63 14.44 -8.90
C ILE A 140 8.35 13.27 -8.24
N LEU A 141 7.79 12.67 -7.20
CA LEU A 141 8.39 11.52 -6.50
C LEU A 141 8.51 10.30 -7.43
N ARG A 142 7.49 10.07 -8.26
CA ARG A 142 7.56 9.02 -9.27
C ARG A 142 8.67 9.28 -10.30
N ALA A 143 8.79 10.50 -10.80
CA ALA A 143 9.85 10.87 -11.72
C ALA A 143 11.24 10.67 -11.09
N GLN A 144 11.42 11.05 -9.83
CA GLN A 144 12.66 10.82 -9.07
C GLN A 144 12.99 9.32 -8.95
N SER A 145 12.01 8.49 -8.63
CA SER A 145 12.20 7.04 -8.52
C SER A 145 12.55 6.40 -9.87
N PHE A 146 11.91 6.84 -10.95
CA PHE A 146 12.21 6.38 -12.31
C PHE A 146 13.62 6.81 -12.77
N LEU A 147 14.02 8.05 -12.46
CA LEU A 147 15.36 8.53 -12.77
C LEU A 147 16.42 7.65 -12.10
N ARG A 148 16.28 7.39 -10.80
CA ARG A 148 17.21 6.50 -10.09
C ARG A 148 17.24 5.10 -10.68
N LEU A 149 16.12 4.56 -11.10
CA LEU A 149 16.07 3.24 -11.73
C LEU A 149 16.81 3.23 -13.06
N THR A 150 16.61 4.23 -13.91
CA THR A 150 17.30 4.33 -15.22
C THR A 150 18.81 4.54 -15.09
N ASP A 151 19.27 5.10 -13.97
CA ASP A 151 20.70 5.24 -13.70
C ASP A 151 21.36 3.91 -13.31
N MET A 152 20.57 2.90 -12.94
CA MET A 152 21.06 1.56 -12.53
C MET A 152 21.03 0.55 -13.67
N TYR A 153 20.24 0.76 -14.71
CA TYR A 153 20.04 -0.12 -15.86
C TYR A 153 20.36 0.58 -17.18
#